data_b08c022fedc94995586cbd0ecebd7572
#
_entry.id   b08c022fedc94995586cbd0ecebd7572
#
_cell.length_a   1.000
_cell.length_b   1.000
_cell.length_c   1.000
_cell.angle_alpha   90.00
_cell.angle_beta   90.00
_cell.angle_gamma   90.00
#
_symmetry.space_group_name_H-M   'P 1'
#
loop_
_entity.id
_entity.type
_entity.pdbx_description
1 polymer ?
#
loop_
_entity_poly.entity_id
_entity_poly.type
_entity_poly.pdbx_seq_one_letter_code
_entity_poly.pdbx_strand_id
1 'polypeptide(L)'
;LTASYDISHEHSAYLTEHANGELNGFNLAVSKCKPDSKCPRHDVRAYGYVPRSEVEPYFDMASQYTFADRTFQTNQGPSFPAHQYLISGTSTVSNGSELRAASNAFAPSGGFTGGCDSPANSYVWLIDASGNEDQTTYPCFNRLTLMDLLDHKSLSWRYYEEHLGAGLWQAPDAIAHLRNSKGFRLHVAAPSKTILTDVAQGRLADVSWVTPSAKASDHAGITNGSGPSWVASVVNAIGNSQYWDDTVIFVTWDDWGGWYDHVPPPQYNSYELGFRVPLMVISPYAKRHYVSHTQYEFGSILKFVEETFRLGSLNTTDVRANNLADCFDFNRAPTRFTLIRAPLSKRYFLDQPESAEPVDY
;
A
#
# COMPACT_ATOMS: atom_id res chain seq x y z
N LEU A 1 4.06 -11.02 14.06
CA LEU A 1 3.41 -10.89 12.75
C LEU A 1 2.35 -11.97 12.50
N THR A 2 2.64 -13.21 12.82
CA THR A 2 1.75 -14.37 12.54
C THR A 2 0.59 -14.48 13.53
N ALA A 3 -0.16 -13.41 13.75
CA ALA A 3 -1.34 -13.45 14.59
C ALA A 3 -2.37 -14.46 14.04
N SER A 4 -3.06 -15.18 14.96
CA SER A 4 -4.11 -16.13 14.59
C SER A 4 -5.49 -15.47 14.48
N TYR A 5 -5.53 -14.15 14.43
CA TYR A 5 -6.74 -13.34 14.31
C TYR A 5 -6.48 -12.15 13.42
N ASP A 6 -7.54 -11.66 12.87
CA ASP A 6 -7.59 -10.42 12.09
C ASP A 6 -8.57 -9.45 12.76
N ILE A 7 -8.37 -8.14 12.52
CA ILE A 7 -9.21 -7.08 13.05
C ILE A 7 -9.83 -6.36 11.85
N SER A 8 -11.12 -6.06 11.93
CA SER A 8 -11.79 -5.30 10.89
C SER A 8 -11.13 -3.94 10.71
N HIS A 9 -10.86 -3.60 9.46
CA HIS A 9 -10.32 -2.30 9.04
C HIS A 9 -11.17 -1.68 7.92
N GLU A 10 -12.46 -2.07 7.88
CA GLU A 10 -13.48 -1.40 7.07
C GLU A 10 -13.75 0.03 7.60
N HIS A 11 -14.37 0.89 6.81
CA HIS A 11 -14.71 2.26 7.23
C HIS A 11 -15.55 2.31 8.52
N SER A 12 -16.47 1.39 8.70
CA SER A 12 -17.24 1.28 9.95
C SER A 12 -16.37 0.95 11.18
N ALA A 13 -15.30 0.19 11.00
CA ALA A 13 -14.32 -0.06 12.06
C ALA A 13 -13.52 1.21 12.37
N TYR A 14 -13.06 1.94 11.32
CA TYR A 14 -12.41 3.23 11.49
C TYR A 14 -13.28 4.19 12.32
N LEU A 15 -14.55 4.36 11.99
CA LEU A 15 -15.46 5.24 12.73
C LEU A 15 -15.60 4.83 14.20
N THR A 16 -15.69 3.53 14.46
CA THR A 16 -15.76 2.97 15.82
C THR A 16 -14.48 3.28 16.59
N GLU A 17 -13.32 3.01 16.02
CA GLU A 17 -12.00 3.16 16.64
C GLU A 17 -11.63 4.62 16.85
N HIS A 18 -11.91 5.47 15.85
CA HIS A 18 -11.67 6.92 15.91
C HIS A 18 -12.55 7.60 16.98
N ALA A 19 -13.78 7.13 17.16
CA ALA A 19 -14.69 7.59 18.21
C ALA A 19 -14.76 9.13 18.31
N ASN A 20 -14.95 9.83 17.20
CA ASN A 20 -14.95 11.29 17.09
C ASN A 20 -13.65 11.97 17.60
N GLY A 21 -12.51 11.31 17.48
CA GLY A 21 -11.20 11.81 17.91
C GLY A 21 -10.77 11.37 19.30
N GLU A 22 -11.62 10.69 20.05
CA GLU A 22 -11.29 10.18 21.38
C GLU A 22 -10.37 8.96 21.36
N LEU A 23 -10.29 8.23 20.23
CA LEU A 23 -9.46 7.04 20.03
C LEU A 23 -9.67 5.94 21.06
N ASN A 24 -10.87 5.84 21.60
CA ASN A 24 -11.22 4.94 22.69
C ASN A 24 -12.12 3.76 22.29
N GLY A 25 -12.34 3.57 20.97
CA GLY A 25 -13.19 2.52 20.42
C GLY A 25 -12.47 1.25 19.94
N PHE A 26 -11.13 1.19 19.97
CA PHE A 26 -10.36 0.04 19.49
C PHE A 26 -10.68 -1.28 20.21
N ASN A 27 -11.08 -1.23 21.47
CA ASN A 27 -11.56 -2.40 22.21
C ASN A 27 -12.92 -2.94 21.75
N LEU A 28 -13.62 -2.17 20.90
CA LEU A 28 -14.91 -2.54 20.31
C LEU A 28 -14.75 -3.05 18.88
N ALA A 29 -13.55 -2.94 18.28
CA ALA A 29 -13.28 -3.38 16.93
C ALA A 29 -13.64 -4.85 16.72
N VAL A 30 -14.35 -5.15 15.65
CA VAL A 30 -14.70 -6.52 15.28
C VAL A 30 -13.43 -7.27 14.89
N SER A 31 -13.27 -8.48 15.42
CA SER A 31 -12.12 -9.33 15.05
C SER A 31 -12.53 -10.78 14.92
N LYS A 32 -11.91 -11.47 13.97
CA LYS A 32 -12.12 -12.89 13.70
C LYS A 32 -10.89 -13.69 14.15
N CYS A 33 -11.10 -14.72 14.96
CA CYS A 33 -10.06 -15.66 15.36
C CYS A 33 -10.14 -16.91 14.51
N LYS A 34 -9.00 -17.42 14.08
CA LYS A 34 -8.98 -18.71 13.35
C LYS A 34 -9.56 -19.83 14.21
N PRO A 35 -10.33 -20.75 13.62
CA PRO A 35 -10.81 -21.94 14.30
C PRO A 35 -9.65 -22.66 15.01
N ASP A 36 -9.91 -23.19 16.21
CA ASP A 36 -8.96 -23.96 17.04
C ASP A 36 -7.69 -23.20 17.48
N SER A 37 -7.63 -21.88 17.27
CA SER A 37 -6.55 -21.03 17.73
C SER A 37 -6.83 -20.43 19.10
N LYS A 38 -5.75 -20.19 19.88
CA LYS A 38 -5.83 -19.43 21.13
C LYS A 38 -5.59 -17.95 20.85
N CYS A 39 -6.67 -17.20 20.76
CA CYS A 39 -6.58 -15.75 20.63
C CYS A 39 -6.68 -15.04 21.98
N PRO A 40 -6.11 -13.83 22.12
CA PRO A 40 -6.38 -12.94 23.23
C PRO A 40 -7.89 -12.64 23.34
N ARG A 41 -8.33 -12.13 24.52
CA ARG A 41 -9.70 -11.64 24.67
C ARG A 41 -9.97 -10.58 23.60
N HIS A 42 -11.21 -10.55 23.10
CA HIS A 42 -11.63 -9.67 22.00
C HIS A 42 -11.28 -8.19 22.26
N ASP A 43 -11.55 -7.72 23.47
CA ASP A 43 -11.38 -6.33 23.89
C ASP A 43 -9.92 -5.84 23.99
N VAL A 44 -8.93 -6.72 23.83
CA VAL A 44 -7.50 -6.36 23.88
C VAL A 44 -6.76 -6.64 22.57
N ARG A 45 -7.42 -7.21 21.57
CA ARG A 45 -6.74 -7.65 20.34
C ARG A 45 -6.11 -6.50 19.58
N ALA A 46 -6.81 -5.39 19.44
CA ALA A 46 -6.32 -4.22 18.72
C ALA A 46 -5.08 -3.55 19.36
N TYR A 47 -4.83 -3.84 20.65
CA TYR A 47 -3.67 -3.29 21.38
C TYR A 47 -2.43 -4.19 21.33
N GLY A 48 -2.46 -5.23 20.52
CA GLY A 48 -1.28 -6.06 20.25
C GLY A 48 -0.19 -5.27 19.54
N TYR A 49 1.05 -5.72 19.70
CA TYR A 49 2.18 -5.18 18.94
C TYR A 49 3.10 -6.31 18.48
N VAL A 50 3.84 -6.06 17.40
CA VAL A 50 4.79 -7.04 16.87
C VAL A 50 6.13 -6.88 17.58
N PRO A 51 6.71 -7.95 18.14
CA PRO A 51 8.05 -7.90 18.73
C PRO A 51 9.08 -7.45 17.69
N ARG A 52 9.99 -6.56 18.10
CA ARG A 52 11.04 -6.03 17.21
C ARG A 52 11.81 -7.14 16.48
N SER A 53 12.08 -8.26 17.14
CA SER A 53 12.82 -9.39 16.55
C SER A 53 12.14 -10.00 15.32
N GLU A 54 10.83 -9.86 15.17
CA GLU A 54 10.08 -10.34 14.00
C GLU A 54 10.11 -9.36 12.81
N VAL A 55 10.40 -8.10 13.09
CA VAL A 55 10.38 -6.99 12.13
C VAL A 55 11.72 -6.22 12.08
N GLU A 56 12.79 -6.83 12.56
CA GLU A 56 14.13 -6.21 12.60
C GLU A 56 14.56 -5.60 11.24
N PRO A 57 14.29 -6.22 10.06
CA PRO A 57 14.63 -5.61 8.79
C PRO A 57 14.01 -4.22 8.58
N TYR A 58 12.78 -3.98 9.05
CA TYR A 58 12.15 -2.66 8.97
C TYR A 58 12.82 -1.66 9.90
N PHE A 59 13.16 -2.07 11.13
CA PHE A 59 13.93 -1.23 12.03
C PHE A 59 15.31 -0.89 11.48
N ASP A 60 15.98 -1.83 10.81
CA ASP A 60 17.26 -1.60 10.14
C ASP A 60 17.13 -0.55 9.02
N MET A 61 16.09 -0.66 8.19
CA MET A 61 15.80 0.33 7.15
C MET A 61 15.50 1.71 7.74
N ALA A 62 14.59 1.78 8.72
CA ALA A 62 14.22 3.03 9.40
C ALA A 62 15.40 3.68 10.12
N SER A 63 16.31 2.89 10.71
CA SER A 63 17.48 3.42 11.39
C SER A 63 18.59 3.88 10.44
N GLN A 64 18.73 3.26 9.28
CA GLN A 64 19.77 3.60 8.31
C GLN A 64 19.41 4.74 7.39
N TYR A 65 18.11 4.94 7.15
CA TYR A 65 17.57 5.93 6.22
C TYR A 65 16.57 6.87 6.93
N THR A 66 15.60 7.41 6.22
CA THR A 66 14.58 8.25 6.82
C THR A 66 13.33 7.44 7.16
N PHE A 67 12.82 7.63 8.36
CA PHE A 67 11.51 7.16 8.80
C PHE A 67 10.56 8.36 8.95
N ALA A 68 9.38 8.29 8.37
CA ALA A 68 8.34 9.32 8.49
C ALA A 68 7.25 8.83 9.45
N ASP A 69 7.22 9.39 10.66
CA ASP A 69 6.37 8.93 11.77
C ASP A 69 4.97 9.56 11.78
N ARG A 70 4.69 10.45 10.84
CA ARG A 70 3.39 11.12 10.67
C ARG A 70 2.83 10.91 9.27
N THR A 71 3.00 9.72 8.73
CA THR A 71 2.35 9.31 7.49
C THR A 71 1.00 8.68 7.82
N PHE A 72 -0.06 9.22 7.25
CA PHE A 72 -1.41 8.75 7.44
C PHE A 72 -1.87 8.02 6.17
N GLN A 73 -2.54 6.90 6.35
CA GLN A 73 -3.31 6.29 5.27
C GLN A 73 -4.26 7.34 4.68
N THR A 74 -4.36 7.42 3.36
CA THR A 74 -5.15 8.52 2.77
C THR A 74 -6.65 8.32 2.94
N ASN A 75 -7.14 7.09 2.90
CA ASN A 75 -8.55 6.75 3.10
C ASN A 75 -8.82 6.18 4.51
N GLN A 76 -10.09 6.20 4.91
CA GLN A 76 -10.58 5.67 6.18
C GLN A 76 -11.20 4.27 5.99
N GLY A 77 -10.50 3.38 5.32
CA GLY A 77 -11.08 2.08 4.96
C GLY A 77 -10.04 1.09 4.45
N PRO A 78 -10.49 -0.05 3.91
CA PRO A 78 -9.66 -1.21 3.65
C PRO A 78 -8.82 -1.11 2.38
N SER A 79 -8.17 -2.21 2.04
CA SER A 79 -7.14 -2.33 1.01
C SER A 79 -7.59 -1.94 -0.40
N PHE A 80 -8.78 -2.33 -0.86
CA PHE A 80 -9.18 -2.05 -2.25
C PHE A 80 -9.20 -0.55 -2.58
N PRO A 81 -9.88 0.32 -1.80
CA PRO A 81 -9.74 1.76 -2.01
C PRO A 81 -8.33 2.28 -1.73
N ALA A 82 -7.62 1.77 -0.73
CA ALA A 82 -6.26 2.23 -0.41
C ALA A 82 -5.29 2.07 -1.60
N HIS A 83 -5.32 0.92 -2.27
CA HIS A 83 -4.53 0.70 -3.49
C HIS A 83 -4.93 1.64 -4.64
N GLN A 84 -6.19 2.09 -4.70
CA GLN A 84 -6.61 3.11 -5.66
C GLN A 84 -5.99 4.47 -5.36
N TYR A 85 -5.88 4.83 -4.07
CA TYR A 85 -5.20 6.07 -3.64
C TYR A 85 -3.70 6.05 -3.99
N LEU A 86 -3.04 4.89 -3.94
CA LEU A 86 -1.62 4.74 -4.29
C LEU A 86 -1.31 4.97 -5.78
N ILE A 87 -2.31 4.94 -6.66
CA ILE A 87 -2.10 5.16 -8.10
C ILE A 87 -2.82 6.40 -8.65
N SER A 88 -3.83 6.91 -7.94
CA SER A 88 -4.69 8.00 -8.43
C SER A 88 -4.88 9.12 -7.41
N GLY A 89 -4.43 8.96 -6.16
CA GLY A 89 -4.73 9.90 -5.07
C GLY A 89 -6.22 9.98 -4.72
N THR A 90 -7.02 9.03 -5.20
CA THR A 90 -8.47 8.97 -4.95
C THR A 90 -9.02 7.59 -5.28
N SER A 91 -10.14 7.22 -4.65
CA SER A 91 -10.93 6.03 -5.01
C SER A 91 -12.25 6.39 -5.72
N THR A 92 -12.38 7.61 -6.28
CA THR A 92 -13.60 8.03 -6.99
C THR A 92 -13.89 7.14 -8.21
N VAL A 93 -15.17 6.97 -8.53
CA VAL A 93 -15.58 6.09 -9.64
C VAL A 93 -15.23 6.64 -11.03
N SER A 94 -15.07 7.95 -11.14
CA SER A 94 -14.65 8.65 -12.38
C SER A 94 -14.05 10.02 -12.05
N ASN A 95 -13.40 10.65 -13.03
CA ASN A 95 -12.94 12.02 -12.89
C ASN A 95 -14.10 12.97 -12.53
N GLY A 96 -13.90 13.75 -11.46
CA GLY A 96 -14.90 14.73 -10.98
C GLY A 96 -16.08 14.14 -10.25
N SER A 97 -16.14 12.81 -10.02
CA SER A 97 -17.16 12.19 -9.17
C SER A 97 -16.90 12.52 -7.70
N GLU A 98 -17.99 12.73 -6.94
CA GLU A 98 -17.93 12.81 -5.48
C GLU A 98 -18.08 11.44 -4.80
N LEU A 99 -18.53 10.43 -5.56
CA LEU A 99 -18.67 9.05 -5.07
C LEU A 99 -17.32 8.33 -5.10
N ARG A 100 -16.94 7.76 -3.97
CA ARG A 100 -15.70 7.02 -3.77
C ARG A 100 -15.96 5.58 -3.37
N ALA A 101 -15.17 4.63 -3.86
CA ALA A 101 -15.13 3.28 -3.30
C ALA A 101 -14.68 3.36 -1.84
N ALA A 102 -15.45 2.75 -0.92
CA ALA A 102 -15.27 2.85 0.52
C ALA A 102 -15.03 1.49 1.20
N SER A 103 -15.32 0.38 0.52
CA SER A 103 -15.14 -0.97 1.04
C SER A 103 -14.23 -1.81 0.15
N ASN A 104 -13.83 -2.98 0.63
CA ASN A 104 -13.36 -4.03 -0.25
C ASN A 104 -14.49 -4.43 -1.22
N ALA A 105 -14.13 -4.92 -2.39
CA ALA A 105 -15.11 -5.37 -3.37
C ALA A 105 -15.54 -6.82 -3.09
N PHE A 106 -16.83 -7.12 -3.26
CA PHE A 106 -17.43 -8.40 -2.95
C PHE A 106 -17.83 -9.16 -4.22
N ALA A 107 -17.51 -10.46 -4.24
CA ALA A 107 -18.00 -11.37 -5.27
C ALA A 107 -19.40 -11.91 -4.93
N PRO A 108 -20.27 -12.18 -5.91
CA PRO A 108 -21.60 -12.74 -5.67
C PRO A 108 -21.59 -14.11 -4.98
N SER A 109 -20.52 -14.86 -5.15
CA SER A 109 -20.30 -16.17 -4.50
C SER A 109 -19.87 -16.09 -3.03
N GLY A 110 -19.72 -14.88 -2.51
CA GLY A 110 -19.05 -14.60 -1.24
C GLY A 110 -17.54 -14.45 -1.39
N GLY A 111 -16.91 -13.81 -0.39
CA GLY A 111 -15.48 -13.46 -0.44
C GLY A 111 -15.19 -12.18 -1.22
N PHE A 112 -13.94 -11.80 -1.22
CA PHE A 112 -13.46 -10.56 -1.84
C PHE A 112 -13.02 -10.76 -3.29
N THR A 113 -13.04 -9.68 -4.04
CA THR A 113 -12.59 -9.54 -5.42
C THR A 113 -12.15 -8.10 -5.65
N GLY A 114 -11.85 -7.70 -6.87
CA GLY A 114 -11.55 -6.30 -7.20
C GLY A 114 -11.17 -6.16 -8.67
N GLY A 115 -11.40 -4.98 -9.22
CA GLY A 115 -11.04 -4.68 -10.58
C GLY A 115 -12.05 -5.11 -11.65
N CYS A 116 -11.70 -4.81 -12.90
CA CYS A 116 -12.55 -5.02 -14.07
C CYS A 116 -12.71 -6.51 -14.45
N ASP A 117 -11.82 -7.36 -13.96
CA ASP A 117 -11.88 -8.80 -14.14
C ASP A 117 -12.73 -9.52 -13.07
N SER A 118 -13.35 -8.78 -12.16
CA SER A 118 -14.24 -9.33 -11.14
C SER A 118 -15.41 -10.12 -11.76
N PRO A 119 -15.93 -11.15 -11.08
CA PRO A 119 -17.14 -11.85 -11.52
C PRO A 119 -18.30 -10.88 -11.79
N ALA A 120 -19.15 -11.20 -12.75
CA ALA A 120 -20.36 -10.41 -13.01
C ALA A 120 -21.19 -10.26 -11.72
N ASN A 121 -21.77 -9.07 -11.52
CA ASN A 121 -22.52 -8.69 -10.32
C ASN A 121 -21.67 -8.57 -9.03
N SER A 122 -20.35 -8.52 -9.14
CA SER A 122 -19.50 -8.06 -8.04
C SER A 122 -19.80 -6.59 -7.76
N TYR A 123 -19.59 -6.17 -6.51
CA TYR A 123 -19.88 -4.80 -6.11
C TYR A 123 -18.91 -4.28 -5.06
N VAL A 124 -18.82 -2.97 -4.98
CA VAL A 124 -18.15 -2.21 -3.93
C VAL A 124 -19.10 -1.16 -3.39
N TRP A 125 -19.10 -0.96 -2.08
CA TRP A 125 -19.83 0.14 -1.47
C TRP A 125 -19.18 1.48 -1.79
N LEU A 126 -20.02 2.48 -2.02
CA LEU A 126 -19.61 3.85 -2.30
C LEU A 126 -19.97 4.75 -1.13
N ILE A 127 -19.07 5.70 -0.84
CA ILE A 127 -19.32 6.79 0.10
C ILE A 127 -19.46 8.11 -0.65
N ASP A 128 -20.45 8.90 -0.25
CA ASP A 128 -20.68 10.24 -0.78
C ASP A 128 -19.99 11.33 0.08
N ALA A 129 -20.07 12.59 -0.34
CA ALA A 129 -19.50 13.72 0.38
C ALA A 129 -20.09 13.93 1.78
N SER A 130 -21.30 13.42 2.03
CA SER A 130 -21.99 13.49 3.33
C SER A 130 -21.66 12.31 4.24
N GLY A 131 -20.91 11.31 3.76
CA GLY A 131 -20.57 10.12 4.52
C GLY A 131 -21.59 8.99 4.44
N ASN A 132 -22.57 9.05 3.51
CA ASN A 132 -23.53 7.96 3.33
C ASN A 132 -22.93 6.85 2.48
N GLU A 133 -23.08 5.61 2.94
CA GLU A 133 -22.67 4.39 2.24
C GLU A 133 -23.91 3.56 1.87
N ASP A 134 -24.74 4.07 0.97
CA ASP A 134 -26.02 3.47 0.58
C ASP A 134 -26.09 3.07 -0.90
N GLN A 135 -25.00 3.24 -1.63
CA GLN A 135 -24.87 2.94 -3.05
C GLN A 135 -23.78 1.91 -3.30
N THR A 136 -23.95 1.14 -4.36
CA THR A 136 -22.93 0.21 -4.83
C THR A 136 -22.66 0.36 -6.31
N THR A 137 -21.48 -0.03 -6.75
CA THR A 137 -21.16 -0.14 -8.17
C THR A 137 -20.26 -1.35 -8.44
N TYR A 138 -20.14 -1.73 -9.70
CA TYR A 138 -19.16 -2.73 -10.12
C TYR A 138 -17.73 -2.17 -9.94
N PRO A 139 -16.76 -2.96 -9.41
CA PRO A 139 -15.45 -2.45 -9.02
C PRO A 139 -14.51 -2.17 -10.20
N CYS A 140 -14.99 -1.52 -11.25
CA CYS A 140 -14.23 -1.14 -12.44
C CYS A 140 -14.52 0.33 -12.75
N PHE A 141 -13.51 1.16 -12.62
CA PHE A 141 -13.60 2.61 -12.64
C PHE A 141 -12.93 3.19 -13.88
N ASN A 142 -13.12 4.49 -14.11
CA ASN A 142 -12.41 5.17 -15.20
C ASN A 142 -12.04 6.59 -14.80
N ARG A 143 -10.81 6.76 -14.32
CA ARG A 143 -10.25 8.05 -13.89
C ARG A 143 -8.76 8.13 -14.20
N LEU A 144 -8.23 9.34 -14.15
CA LEU A 144 -6.81 9.61 -14.35
C LEU A 144 -5.96 8.94 -13.25
N THR A 145 -4.84 8.38 -13.66
CA THR A 145 -3.86 7.71 -12.79
C THR A 145 -2.46 8.27 -13.02
N LEU A 146 -1.54 7.99 -12.11
CA LEU A 146 -0.14 8.33 -12.29
C LEU A 146 0.46 7.63 -13.52
N MET A 147 -0.03 6.43 -13.87
CA MET A 147 0.37 5.69 -15.07
C MET A 147 0.09 6.50 -16.34
N ASP A 148 -1.06 7.17 -16.42
CA ASP A 148 -1.41 8.03 -17.58
C ASP A 148 -0.44 9.20 -17.72
N LEU A 149 -0.05 9.81 -16.58
CA LEU A 149 0.92 10.91 -16.58
C LEU A 149 2.31 10.42 -17.02
N LEU A 150 2.72 9.23 -16.59
CA LEU A 150 3.98 8.60 -17.02
C LEU A 150 3.96 8.26 -18.51
N ASP A 151 2.89 7.65 -19.01
CA ASP A 151 2.72 7.34 -20.44
C ASP A 151 2.76 8.60 -21.30
N HIS A 152 2.14 9.68 -20.86
CA HIS A 152 2.18 10.98 -21.56
C HIS A 152 3.62 11.52 -21.71
N LYS A 153 4.50 11.20 -20.78
CA LYS A 153 5.92 11.56 -20.78
C LYS A 153 6.83 10.48 -21.38
N SER A 154 6.26 9.39 -21.88
CA SER A 154 7.01 8.22 -22.36
C SER A 154 7.99 7.64 -21.33
N LEU A 155 7.62 7.72 -20.06
CA LEU A 155 8.33 7.08 -18.95
C LEU A 155 7.78 5.68 -18.73
N SER A 156 8.67 4.76 -18.45
CA SER A 156 8.30 3.38 -18.22
C SER A 156 7.73 3.22 -16.81
N TRP A 157 6.67 2.40 -16.71
CA TRP A 157 6.14 2.01 -15.41
C TRP A 157 5.86 0.52 -15.35
N ARG A 158 5.89 -0.06 -14.14
CA ARG A 158 5.57 -1.46 -13.93
C ARG A 158 4.89 -1.68 -12.58
N TYR A 159 3.84 -2.50 -12.60
CA TYR A 159 3.13 -2.93 -11.42
C TYR A 159 3.36 -4.43 -11.23
N TYR A 160 3.95 -4.82 -10.10
CA TYR A 160 4.23 -6.21 -9.77
C TYR A 160 3.21 -6.69 -8.75
N GLU A 161 2.50 -7.75 -9.07
CA GLU A 161 1.44 -8.35 -8.26
C GLU A 161 1.55 -9.88 -8.27
N GLU A 162 0.85 -10.57 -7.37
CA GLU A 162 1.01 -12.02 -7.25
C GLU A 162 0.34 -12.77 -8.39
N HIS A 163 -0.85 -12.34 -8.84
CA HIS A 163 -1.53 -12.90 -10.00
C HIS A 163 -2.22 -11.83 -10.82
N LEU A 164 -2.37 -12.11 -12.10
CA LEU A 164 -3.12 -11.25 -13.01
C LEU A 164 -4.62 -11.47 -12.85
N GLY A 165 -5.40 -10.42 -13.00
CA GLY A 165 -6.85 -10.45 -12.98
C GLY A 165 -7.46 -9.83 -11.72
N ALA A 166 -8.63 -10.28 -11.32
CA ALA A 166 -9.36 -9.71 -10.20
C ALA A 166 -8.64 -9.90 -8.85
N GLY A 167 -8.58 -8.84 -8.05
CA GLY A 167 -8.00 -8.87 -6.71
C GLY A 167 -8.02 -7.51 -6.03
N LEU A 168 -8.03 -7.48 -4.70
CA LEU A 168 -8.13 -6.24 -3.93
C LEU A 168 -6.92 -5.32 -4.14
N TRP A 169 -5.73 -5.89 -4.29
CA TRP A 169 -4.47 -5.14 -4.38
C TRP A 169 -4.02 -4.85 -5.81
N GLN A 170 -4.80 -5.25 -6.80
CA GLN A 170 -4.49 -5.12 -8.22
C GLN A 170 -5.05 -3.81 -8.77
N ALA A 171 -4.53 -2.68 -8.27
CA ALA A 171 -5.05 -1.36 -8.58
C ALA A 171 -5.18 -1.03 -10.08
N PRO A 172 -4.23 -1.38 -10.98
CA PRO A 172 -4.38 -1.11 -12.40
C PRO A 172 -5.53 -1.87 -13.06
N ASP A 173 -5.88 -3.07 -12.55
CA ASP A 173 -7.03 -3.85 -13.05
C ASP A 173 -8.37 -3.15 -12.78
N ALA A 174 -8.45 -2.33 -11.74
CA ALA A 174 -9.67 -1.56 -11.42
C ALA A 174 -9.87 -0.33 -12.30
N ILE A 175 -8.96 -0.01 -13.21
CA ILE A 175 -9.05 1.14 -14.10
C ILE A 175 -9.30 0.68 -15.54
N ALA A 176 -10.51 0.89 -16.02
CA ALA A 176 -11.02 0.32 -17.27
C ALA A 176 -10.12 0.59 -18.49
N HIS A 177 -9.64 1.82 -18.67
CA HIS A 177 -8.81 2.15 -19.84
C HIS A 177 -7.41 1.52 -19.74
N LEU A 178 -6.82 1.39 -18.54
CA LEU A 178 -5.57 0.68 -18.34
C LEU A 178 -5.76 -0.81 -18.61
N ARG A 179 -6.75 -1.43 -17.95
CA ARG A 179 -7.03 -2.86 -18.06
C ARG A 179 -7.31 -3.29 -19.50
N ASN A 180 -8.05 -2.49 -20.26
CA ASN A 180 -8.41 -2.77 -21.65
C ASN A 180 -7.32 -2.35 -22.65
N SER A 181 -6.23 -1.73 -22.21
CA SER A 181 -5.14 -1.34 -23.09
C SER A 181 -4.41 -2.56 -23.66
N LYS A 182 -3.92 -2.46 -24.90
CA LYS A 182 -3.11 -3.52 -25.51
C LYS A 182 -1.78 -3.74 -24.78
N GLY A 183 -1.30 -2.72 -24.05
CA GLY A 183 -0.06 -2.73 -23.30
C GLY A 183 -0.19 -3.24 -21.88
N PHE A 184 -1.38 -3.50 -21.37
CA PHE A 184 -1.59 -3.86 -19.94
C PHE A 184 -0.61 -4.92 -19.45
N ARG A 185 -0.48 -6.05 -20.16
CA ARG A 185 0.43 -7.14 -19.78
C ARG A 185 1.92 -6.84 -19.99
N LEU A 186 2.27 -5.73 -20.60
CA LEU A 186 3.66 -5.26 -20.69
C LEU A 186 4.04 -4.50 -19.42
N HIS A 187 3.06 -3.90 -18.75
CA HIS A 187 3.23 -3.08 -17.56
C HIS A 187 2.89 -3.80 -16.26
N VAL A 188 1.93 -4.73 -16.28
CA VAL A 188 1.54 -5.51 -15.11
C VAL A 188 2.19 -6.88 -15.16
N ALA A 189 2.97 -7.21 -14.15
CA ALA A 189 3.76 -8.43 -14.06
C ALA A 189 3.39 -9.28 -12.85
N ALA A 190 3.19 -10.57 -13.08
CA ALA A 190 3.00 -11.58 -12.05
C ALA A 190 3.94 -12.79 -12.30
N PRO A 191 4.36 -13.49 -11.24
CA PRO A 191 4.19 -13.17 -9.83
C PRO A 191 5.06 -11.98 -9.37
N SER A 192 4.75 -11.41 -8.21
CA SER A 192 5.44 -10.23 -7.66
C SER A 192 6.96 -10.38 -7.56
N LYS A 193 7.46 -11.59 -7.32
CA LYS A 193 8.90 -11.90 -7.29
C LYS A 193 9.64 -11.64 -8.62
N THR A 194 8.92 -11.39 -9.72
CA THR A 194 9.48 -11.01 -11.02
C THR A 194 10.34 -9.74 -10.92
N ILE A 195 10.03 -8.81 -9.98
CA ILE A 195 10.87 -7.64 -9.71
C ILE A 195 12.34 -8.01 -9.44
N LEU A 196 12.59 -9.09 -8.68
CA LEU A 196 13.95 -9.54 -8.33
C LEU A 196 14.74 -9.98 -9.56
N THR A 197 14.05 -10.53 -10.56
CA THR A 197 14.65 -10.92 -11.85
C THR A 197 14.83 -9.70 -12.75
N ASP A 198 13.86 -8.81 -12.80
CA ASP A 198 13.93 -7.60 -13.64
C ASP A 198 15.07 -6.68 -13.21
N VAL A 199 15.25 -6.47 -11.90
CA VAL A 199 16.39 -5.74 -11.36
C VAL A 199 17.71 -6.40 -11.77
N ALA A 200 17.83 -7.72 -11.62
CA ALA A 200 19.04 -8.45 -11.95
C ALA A 200 19.39 -8.42 -13.45
N GLN A 201 18.38 -8.24 -14.30
CA GLN A 201 18.52 -8.21 -15.77
C GLN A 201 18.55 -6.78 -16.36
N GLY A 202 18.60 -5.76 -15.50
CA GLY A 202 18.65 -4.38 -15.96
C GLY A 202 17.34 -3.88 -16.59
N ARG A 203 16.17 -4.34 -16.10
CA ARG A 203 14.84 -4.02 -16.64
C ARG A 203 13.92 -3.32 -15.63
N LEU A 204 14.47 -2.70 -14.58
CA LEU A 204 13.67 -1.91 -13.66
C LEU A 204 13.08 -0.70 -14.41
N ALA A 205 11.78 -0.48 -14.28
CA ALA A 205 11.10 0.66 -14.88
C ALA A 205 11.37 1.96 -14.10
N ASP A 206 11.13 3.12 -14.74
CA ASP A 206 11.30 4.44 -14.11
C ASP A 206 10.44 4.57 -12.86
N VAL A 207 9.21 4.03 -12.86
CA VAL A 207 8.34 3.93 -11.68
C VAL A 207 7.81 2.50 -11.55
N SER A 208 7.94 1.93 -10.35
CA SER A 208 7.53 0.56 -10.08
C SER A 208 6.73 0.47 -8.79
N TRP A 209 5.59 -0.23 -8.84
CA TRP A 209 4.82 -0.65 -7.66
C TRP A 209 5.07 -2.13 -7.43
N VAL A 210 5.25 -2.51 -6.18
CA VAL A 210 5.53 -3.91 -5.81
C VAL A 210 4.61 -4.33 -4.68
N THR A 211 3.61 -5.11 -5.03
CA THR A 211 2.66 -5.69 -4.08
C THR A 211 3.11 -7.12 -3.74
N PRO A 212 3.25 -7.51 -2.48
CA PRO A 212 3.67 -8.85 -2.09
C PRO A 212 2.58 -9.90 -2.32
N SER A 213 2.93 -11.18 -2.15
CA SER A 213 1.91 -12.22 -1.96
C SER A 213 1.25 -12.09 -0.59
N ALA A 214 0.04 -12.66 -0.42
CA ALA A 214 -0.67 -12.66 0.86
C ALA A 214 0.19 -13.14 2.03
N LYS A 215 1.02 -14.18 1.82
CA LYS A 215 1.95 -14.69 2.86
C LYS A 215 3.04 -13.72 3.26
N ALA A 216 3.46 -12.84 2.37
CA ALA A 216 4.53 -11.87 2.58
C ALA A 216 4.00 -10.42 2.75
N SER A 217 2.71 -10.25 2.96
CA SER A 217 2.05 -8.93 3.02
C SER A 217 2.06 -8.28 4.40
N ASP A 218 2.38 -9.02 5.45
CA ASP A 218 2.18 -8.65 6.86
C ASP A 218 0.69 -8.53 7.28
N HIS A 219 -0.26 -8.83 6.41
CA HIS A 219 -1.69 -8.84 6.75
C HIS A 219 -1.98 -9.85 7.88
N ALA A 220 -2.59 -9.38 8.94
CA ALA A 220 -2.92 -10.21 10.09
C ALA A 220 -3.83 -11.40 9.69
N GLY A 221 -3.60 -12.53 10.31
CA GLY A 221 -4.40 -13.73 10.02
C GLY A 221 -3.95 -14.54 8.79
N ILE A 222 -3.28 -13.96 7.79
CA ILE A 222 -2.85 -14.68 6.57
C ILE A 222 -1.33 -14.74 6.39
N THR A 223 -0.60 -13.76 6.86
CA THR A 223 0.87 -13.72 6.73
C THR A 223 1.55 -14.92 7.39
N ASN A 224 2.65 -15.36 6.80
CA ASN A 224 3.56 -16.35 7.40
C ASN A 224 4.79 -15.73 8.08
N GLY A 225 4.82 -14.39 8.21
CA GLY A 225 5.92 -13.64 8.82
C GLY A 225 7.11 -13.38 7.89
N SER A 226 6.99 -13.68 6.61
CA SER A 226 8.08 -13.46 5.65
C SER A 226 8.18 -12.04 5.09
N GLY A 227 7.21 -11.18 5.35
CA GLY A 227 7.12 -9.81 4.82
C GLY A 227 8.38 -8.97 5.03
N PRO A 228 8.94 -8.85 6.24
CA PRO A 228 10.17 -8.09 6.46
C PRO A 228 11.34 -8.59 5.62
N SER A 229 11.45 -9.91 5.42
CA SER A 229 12.48 -10.51 4.57
C SER A 229 12.21 -10.31 3.08
N TRP A 230 10.94 -10.30 2.67
CA TRP A 230 10.53 -9.97 1.30
C TRP A 230 10.95 -8.54 0.94
N VAL A 231 10.57 -7.57 1.75
CA VAL A 231 10.92 -6.16 1.54
C VAL A 231 12.45 -5.99 1.53
N ALA A 232 13.15 -6.59 2.49
CA ALA A 232 14.62 -6.59 2.51
C ALA A 232 15.22 -7.19 1.22
N SER A 233 14.61 -8.24 0.66
CA SER A 233 15.10 -8.86 -0.58
C SER A 233 14.96 -7.93 -1.78
N VAL A 234 13.85 -7.18 -1.90
CA VAL A 234 13.64 -6.19 -2.95
C VAL A 234 14.59 -5.01 -2.77
N VAL A 235 14.66 -4.44 -1.56
CA VAL A 235 15.56 -3.32 -1.23
C VAL A 235 17.01 -3.70 -1.50
N ASN A 236 17.45 -4.88 -1.07
CA ASN A 236 18.82 -5.36 -1.30
C ASN A 236 19.10 -5.62 -2.79
N ALA A 237 18.12 -6.10 -3.55
CA ALA A 237 18.29 -6.31 -4.98
C ALA A 237 18.55 -4.99 -5.70
N ILE A 238 17.76 -3.96 -5.41
CA ILE A 238 17.92 -2.62 -5.99
C ILE A 238 19.19 -1.95 -5.47
N GLY A 239 19.43 -1.99 -4.15
CA GLY A 239 20.59 -1.37 -3.50
C GLY A 239 21.94 -1.91 -3.95
N ASN A 240 22.00 -3.17 -4.40
CA ASN A 240 23.20 -3.78 -4.96
C ASN A 240 23.23 -3.80 -6.49
N SER A 241 22.36 -3.06 -7.15
CA SER A 241 22.27 -2.98 -8.61
C SER A 241 22.82 -1.66 -9.15
N GLN A 242 22.86 -1.55 -10.46
CA GLN A 242 23.23 -0.32 -11.16
C GLN A 242 22.22 0.84 -10.94
N TYR A 243 21.04 0.55 -10.37
CA TYR A 243 19.98 1.54 -10.17
C TYR A 243 20.09 2.32 -8.86
N TRP A 244 20.97 1.89 -7.95
CA TRP A 244 21.02 2.47 -6.60
C TRP A 244 21.23 3.98 -6.58
N ASP A 245 22.15 4.49 -7.41
CA ASP A 245 22.60 5.89 -7.34
C ASP A 245 21.51 6.92 -7.71
N ASP A 246 20.45 6.49 -8.38
CA ASP A 246 19.34 7.35 -8.83
C ASP A 246 17.95 6.80 -8.47
N THR A 247 17.88 5.91 -7.47
CA THR A 247 16.61 5.31 -7.03
C THR A 247 16.19 5.84 -5.66
N VAL A 248 14.89 5.98 -5.48
CA VAL A 248 14.23 6.06 -4.18
C VAL A 248 13.23 4.91 -4.04
N ILE A 249 13.22 4.29 -2.86
CA ILE A 249 12.28 3.23 -2.51
C ILE A 249 11.44 3.75 -1.34
N PHE A 250 10.12 3.76 -1.53
CA PHE A 250 9.13 4.00 -0.48
C PHE A 250 8.59 2.66 -0.02
N VAL A 251 8.67 2.39 1.28
CA VAL A 251 8.06 1.21 1.90
C VAL A 251 6.98 1.69 2.85
N THR A 252 5.75 1.29 2.56
CA THR A 252 4.58 1.65 3.38
C THR A 252 3.56 0.51 3.37
N TRP A 253 2.58 0.59 4.25
CA TRP A 253 1.41 -0.28 4.28
C TRP A 253 0.20 0.47 3.72
N ASP A 254 -0.71 -0.25 3.11
CA ASP A 254 -1.90 0.30 2.48
C ASP A 254 -2.95 0.77 3.49
N ASP A 255 -3.06 0.07 4.65
CA ASP A 255 -3.93 0.46 5.73
C ASP A 255 -3.38 0.11 7.13
N TRP A 256 -4.11 0.53 8.17
CA TRP A 256 -3.71 0.35 9.57
C TRP A 256 -4.02 -1.05 10.14
N GLY A 257 -4.76 -1.89 9.41
CA GLY A 257 -5.10 -3.26 9.82
C GLY A 257 -5.96 -3.39 11.06
N GLY A 258 -6.68 -2.35 11.50
CA GLY A 258 -7.47 -2.34 12.74
C GLY A 258 -6.64 -2.21 14.02
N TRP A 259 -5.34 -1.96 13.93
CA TRP A 259 -4.45 -1.87 15.08
C TRP A 259 -4.44 -0.48 15.71
N TYR A 260 -4.30 -0.44 17.03
CA TYR A 260 -4.33 0.78 17.82
C TYR A 260 -3.25 1.79 17.40
N ASP A 261 -3.66 3.01 17.16
CA ASP A 261 -2.81 4.19 17.09
C ASP A 261 -3.31 5.26 18.09
N HIS A 262 -2.37 5.94 18.73
CA HIS A 262 -2.66 6.99 19.72
C HIS A 262 -2.63 8.40 19.12
N VAL A 263 -2.44 8.54 17.81
CA VAL A 263 -2.42 9.84 17.13
C VAL A 263 -3.67 10.00 16.28
N PRO A 264 -4.55 10.97 16.59
CA PRO A 264 -5.74 11.19 15.80
C PRO A 264 -5.37 11.66 14.40
N PRO A 265 -5.93 11.04 13.34
CA PRO A 265 -5.70 11.48 11.98
C PRO A 265 -6.38 12.83 11.71
N PRO A 266 -5.76 13.70 10.88
CA PRO A 266 -6.44 14.89 10.36
C PRO A 266 -7.67 14.52 9.54
N GLN A 267 -8.74 15.27 9.66
CA GLN A 267 -9.99 15.03 8.93
C GLN A 267 -10.15 16.07 7.82
N TYR A 268 -10.25 15.64 6.57
CA TYR A 268 -10.44 16.54 5.40
C TYR A 268 -11.85 16.45 4.82
N ASN A 269 -12.45 15.27 4.88
CA ASN A 269 -13.81 15.02 4.40
C ASN A 269 -14.36 13.74 5.08
N SER A 270 -15.45 13.21 4.59
CA SER A 270 -16.10 12.02 5.15
C SER A 270 -15.29 10.72 5.06
N TYR A 271 -14.14 10.72 4.36
CA TYR A 271 -13.38 9.49 4.08
C TYR A 271 -11.84 9.66 4.13
N GLU A 272 -11.31 10.81 4.49
CA GLU A 272 -9.87 11.13 4.47
C GLU A 272 -9.47 12.02 5.66
N LEU A 273 -8.41 11.69 6.45
CA LEU A 273 -7.43 10.60 6.43
C LEU A 273 -7.79 9.47 7.41
N GLY A 274 -7.16 8.30 7.18
CA GLY A 274 -7.14 7.17 8.13
C GLY A 274 -5.99 7.25 9.14
N PHE A 275 -5.82 6.18 9.95
CA PHE A 275 -4.75 6.10 10.94
C PHE A 275 -3.36 6.06 10.31
N ARG A 276 -2.31 6.20 11.14
CA ARG A 276 -0.94 6.20 10.63
C ARG A 276 -0.52 4.83 10.14
N VAL A 277 0.23 4.87 9.06
CA VAL A 277 1.00 3.73 8.54
C VAL A 277 2.48 4.10 8.52
N PRO A 278 3.41 3.16 8.71
CA PRO A 278 4.83 3.46 8.60
C PRO A 278 5.20 3.88 7.17
N LEU A 279 6.13 4.82 7.03
CA LEU A 279 6.76 5.13 5.74
C LEU A 279 8.28 5.18 5.92
N MET A 280 8.99 4.33 5.22
CA MET A 280 10.45 4.36 5.12
C MET A 280 10.85 4.90 3.75
N VAL A 281 11.75 5.88 3.75
CA VAL A 281 12.28 6.51 2.54
C VAL A 281 13.74 6.09 2.39
N ILE A 282 14.02 5.23 1.42
CA ILE A 282 15.31 4.56 1.22
C ILE A 282 15.91 5.03 -0.10
N SER A 283 17.04 5.70 -0.03
CA SER A 283 17.73 6.27 -1.20
C SER A 283 19.18 6.60 -0.83
N PRO A 284 20.10 6.67 -1.79
CA PRO A 284 21.45 7.21 -1.54
C PRO A 284 21.41 8.66 -1.04
N TYR A 285 20.33 9.39 -1.28
CA TYR A 285 20.14 10.79 -0.87
C TYR A 285 19.20 10.96 0.34
N ALA A 286 18.56 9.89 0.82
CA ALA A 286 17.71 9.96 2.01
C ALA A 286 18.56 10.35 3.24
N LYS A 287 18.06 11.26 4.07
CA LYS A 287 18.72 11.61 5.34
C LYS A 287 18.89 10.35 6.19
N ARG A 288 20.07 10.16 6.76
CA ARG A 288 20.36 8.96 7.57
C ARG A 288 20.04 9.22 9.02
N HIS A 289 19.56 8.16 9.72
CA HIS A 289 19.19 8.25 11.13
C HIS A 289 18.25 9.42 11.41
N TYR A 290 17.31 9.67 10.49
CA TYR A 290 16.43 10.82 10.53
C TYR A 290 14.97 10.38 10.65
N VAL A 291 14.25 11.03 11.55
CA VAL A 291 12.80 10.88 11.66
C VAL A 291 12.17 12.18 11.17
N SER A 292 11.39 12.09 10.10
CA SER A 292 10.57 13.21 9.63
C SER A 292 9.26 13.23 10.40
N HIS A 293 8.95 14.38 11.00
CA HIS A 293 7.69 14.65 11.70
C HIS A 293 6.69 15.43 10.83
N THR A 294 7.03 15.61 9.56
CA THR A 294 6.12 16.22 8.58
C THR A 294 4.94 15.29 8.33
N GLN A 295 3.73 15.87 8.26
CA GLN A 295 2.54 15.09 7.91
C GLN A 295 2.59 14.67 6.45
N TYR A 296 2.49 13.38 6.19
CA TYR A 296 2.42 12.79 4.86
C TYR A 296 1.17 11.93 4.70
N GLU A 297 0.86 11.62 3.47
CA GLU A 297 -0.17 10.68 3.03
C GLU A 297 0.26 10.05 1.69
N PHE A 298 -0.52 9.14 1.12
CA PHE A 298 -0.15 8.52 -0.18
C PHE A 298 -0.03 9.55 -1.30
N GLY A 299 -0.81 10.63 -1.26
CA GLY A 299 -0.66 11.78 -2.14
C GLY A 299 0.72 12.41 -2.11
N SER A 300 1.46 12.27 -0.99
CA SER A 300 2.86 12.76 -0.89
C SER A 300 3.82 11.97 -1.79
N ILE A 301 3.60 10.66 -1.93
CA ILE A 301 4.39 9.80 -2.82
C ILE A 301 4.07 10.15 -4.28
N LEU A 302 2.79 10.32 -4.61
CA LEU A 302 2.36 10.73 -5.95
C LEU A 302 2.98 12.07 -6.33
N LYS A 303 2.86 13.07 -5.46
CA LYS A 303 3.46 14.40 -5.65
C LYS A 303 4.97 14.33 -5.85
N PHE A 304 5.67 13.49 -5.08
CA PHE A 304 7.11 13.31 -5.26
C PHE A 304 7.45 12.81 -6.67
N VAL A 305 6.70 11.84 -7.21
CA VAL A 305 6.90 11.32 -8.56
C VAL A 305 6.55 12.39 -9.60
N GLU A 306 5.44 13.08 -9.44
CA GLU A 306 5.00 14.17 -10.32
C GLU A 306 6.06 15.28 -10.42
N GLU A 307 6.59 15.74 -9.29
CA GLU A 307 7.63 16.78 -9.24
C GLU A 307 8.96 16.29 -9.82
N THR A 308 9.38 15.06 -9.48
CA THR A 308 10.64 14.45 -9.94
C THR A 308 10.69 14.36 -11.46
N PHE A 309 9.62 13.87 -12.07
CA PHE A 309 9.55 13.65 -13.52
C PHE A 309 8.84 14.79 -14.26
N ARG A 310 8.40 15.84 -13.58
CA ARG A 310 7.66 16.99 -14.17
C ARG A 310 6.45 16.54 -14.98
N LEU A 311 5.62 15.70 -14.37
CA LEU A 311 4.48 15.07 -15.03
C LEU A 311 3.26 15.99 -15.16
N GLY A 312 3.11 16.97 -14.30
CA GLY A 312 1.88 17.67 -14.00
C GLY A 312 1.25 17.09 -12.71
N SER A 313 -0.01 17.33 -12.47
CA SER A 313 -0.73 16.93 -11.26
C SER A 313 -1.95 16.07 -11.62
N LEU A 314 -2.25 15.09 -10.79
CA LEU A 314 -3.51 14.33 -10.82
C LEU A 314 -4.71 15.19 -10.40
N ASN A 315 -4.45 16.32 -9.70
CA ASN A 315 -5.47 17.19 -9.12
C ASN A 315 -6.38 16.46 -8.11
N THR A 316 -5.79 15.58 -7.32
CA THR A 316 -6.44 14.83 -6.25
C THR A 316 -5.77 15.14 -4.91
N THR A 317 -5.46 14.17 -4.09
CA THR A 317 -4.77 14.36 -2.80
C THR A 317 -3.33 14.84 -2.94
N ASP A 318 -2.69 14.67 -4.10
CA ASP A 318 -1.39 15.25 -4.47
C ASP A 318 -1.33 16.77 -4.29
N VAL A 319 -2.43 17.47 -4.55
CA VAL A 319 -2.49 18.93 -4.45
C VAL A 319 -2.25 19.41 -3.00
N ARG A 320 -2.92 18.79 -2.02
CA ARG A 320 -2.84 19.17 -0.60
C ARG A 320 -1.65 18.54 0.12
N ALA A 321 -1.17 17.40 -0.36
CA ALA A 321 -0.14 16.62 0.31
C ALA A 321 1.18 17.41 0.40
N ASN A 322 1.89 17.26 1.52
CA ASN A 322 3.26 17.73 1.63
C ASN A 322 4.17 16.87 0.75
N ASN A 323 5.11 17.49 0.06
CA ASN A 323 6.13 16.75 -0.65
C ASN A 323 7.13 16.10 0.32
N LEU A 324 7.88 15.11 -0.16
CA LEU A 324 8.83 14.35 0.65
C LEU A 324 10.23 15.00 0.72
N ALA A 325 10.38 16.26 0.33
CA ALA A 325 11.69 16.93 0.27
C ALA A 325 12.43 16.92 1.61
N ASP A 326 11.69 17.00 2.73
CA ASP A 326 12.29 16.90 4.07
C ASP A 326 13.03 15.58 4.33
N CYS A 327 12.69 14.53 3.62
CA CYS A 327 13.35 13.22 3.76
C CYS A 327 14.73 13.13 3.10
N PHE A 328 15.11 14.12 2.28
CA PHE A 328 16.32 14.06 1.44
C PHE A 328 17.32 15.16 1.74
N ASP A 329 18.58 14.90 1.37
CA ASP A 329 19.66 15.88 1.27
C ASP A 329 20.41 15.67 -0.04
N PHE A 330 20.00 16.40 -1.06
CA PHE A 330 20.61 16.35 -2.39
C PHE A 330 21.91 17.17 -2.52
N ASN A 331 22.32 17.89 -1.47
CA ASN A 331 23.59 18.64 -1.47
C ASN A 331 24.79 17.79 -1.10
N ARG A 332 24.59 16.56 -0.62
CA ARG A 332 25.63 15.61 -0.29
C ARG A 332 25.89 14.60 -1.40
N ALA A 333 27.06 13.99 -1.41
CA ALA A 333 27.33 12.86 -2.28
C ALA A 333 26.41 11.66 -1.94
N PRO A 334 26.00 10.87 -2.95
CA PRO A 334 25.19 9.67 -2.73
C PRO A 334 25.91 8.71 -1.81
N THR A 335 25.17 8.10 -0.88
CA THR A 335 25.71 7.11 0.04
C THR A 335 25.70 5.72 -0.59
N ARG A 336 26.76 4.97 -0.34
CA ARG A 336 26.79 3.55 -0.73
C ARG A 336 25.69 2.78 0.00
N PHE A 337 25.11 1.82 -0.69
CA PHE A 337 24.13 0.93 -0.09
C PHE A 337 24.75 0.08 1.04
N THR A 338 24.00 -0.09 2.10
CA THR A 338 24.33 -1.01 3.19
C THR A 338 23.30 -2.11 3.22
N LEU A 339 23.73 -3.35 3.13
CA LEU A 339 22.86 -4.54 3.08
C LEU A 339 21.94 -4.59 4.31
N ILE A 340 20.64 -4.74 4.07
CA ILE A 340 19.64 -5.01 5.09
C ILE A 340 19.65 -6.52 5.40
N ARG A 341 19.94 -6.87 6.66
CA ARG A 341 19.93 -8.27 7.09
C ARG A 341 18.51 -8.77 7.27
N ALA A 342 18.25 -9.98 6.83
CA ALA A 342 16.95 -10.62 6.97
C ALA A 342 17.09 -12.13 7.15
N PRO A 343 16.16 -12.79 7.88
CA PRO A 343 16.21 -14.24 8.10
C PRO A 343 16.09 -15.06 6.82
N LEU A 344 15.26 -14.61 5.87
CA LEU A 344 15.05 -15.30 4.59
C LEU A 344 15.78 -14.55 3.47
N SER A 345 16.44 -15.30 2.60
CA SER A 345 17.20 -14.75 1.48
C SER A 345 16.34 -14.50 0.25
N LYS A 346 16.83 -13.67 -0.70
CA LYS A 346 16.23 -13.52 -2.03
C LYS A 346 15.95 -14.87 -2.70
N ARG A 347 16.83 -15.86 -2.53
CA ARG A 347 16.67 -17.20 -3.11
C ARG A 347 15.41 -17.91 -2.59
N TYR A 348 15.10 -17.76 -1.30
CA TYR A 348 13.86 -18.30 -0.73
C TYR A 348 12.64 -17.84 -1.53
N PHE A 349 12.50 -16.54 -1.82
CA PHE A 349 11.36 -16.00 -2.55
C PHE A 349 11.33 -16.42 -4.03
N LEU A 350 12.49 -16.49 -4.68
CA LEU A 350 12.56 -17.00 -6.06
C LEU A 350 12.11 -18.46 -6.18
N ASP A 351 12.41 -19.28 -5.19
CA ASP A 351 12.10 -20.71 -5.18
C ASP A 351 10.65 -21.01 -4.70
N GLN A 352 9.90 -20.00 -4.14
CA GLN A 352 8.49 -20.23 -3.79
C GLN A 352 7.64 -20.47 -5.04
N PRO A 353 6.67 -21.41 -4.99
CA PRO A 353 5.65 -21.50 -6.04
C PRO A 353 4.83 -20.20 -6.08
N GLU A 354 4.18 -19.95 -7.21
CA GLU A 354 3.17 -18.92 -7.31
C GLU A 354 2.03 -19.19 -6.32
N SER A 355 1.57 -18.17 -5.61
CA SER A 355 0.47 -18.33 -4.68
C SER A 355 -0.85 -18.35 -5.46
N ALA A 356 -1.69 -19.33 -5.19
CA ALA A 356 -3.07 -19.34 -5.66
C ALA A 356 -4.06 -18.80 -4.60
N GLU A 357 -3.54 -18.35 -3.47
CA GLU A 357 -4.35 -17.81 -2.38
C GLU A 357 -4.86 -16.42 -2.78
N PRO A 358 -6.16 -16.14 -2.61
CA PRO A 358 -6.65 -14.80 -2.79
C PRO A 358 -5.94 -13.84 -1.82
N VAL A 359 -5.73 -12.64 -2.26
CA VAL A 359 -5.24 -11.56 -1.42
C VAL A 359 -6.42 -11.00 -0.66
N ASP A 360 -6.29 -10.96 0.65
CA ASP A 360 -7.28 -10.51 1.63
C ASP A 360 -8.51 -11.43 1.81
N TYR A 361 -8.93 -11.61 3.08
CA TYR A 361 -10.06 -12.48 3.50
C TYR A 361 -11.12 -11.68 4.25
#